data_9f753f3c98cb3d3f34e79a7e9fd20e26
#
_entry.id   9f753f3c98cb3d3f34e79a7e9fd20e26
#
_cell.length_a   1.000
_cell.length_b   1.000
_cell.length_c   1.000
_cell.angle_alpha   90.00
_cell.angle_beta   90.00
_cell.angle_gamma   90.00
#
_symmetry.space_group_name_H-M   'P 1'
#
loop_
_entity.id
_entity.type
_entity.pdbx_description
1 polymer ?
#
loop_
_entity_poly.entity_id
_entity_poly.type
_entity_poly.pdbx_seq_one_letter_code
_entity_poly.pdbx_strand_id
1 'polypeptide(L)'
;SLATELFTHGEIKTTMARAKALQPYAENVITMAKKGDLNSRRLAGKYIYDKEIGQLIDTTTGEVFDAPQEGKKLAKQTVLRKLFSVIGVKYSSRQGGYTRIFRLPPRRGDASEMALTQLV
;
A
#
# COMPACT_ATOMS: atom_id res chain seq x y z
N SER A 1 3.13 10.45 -2.72
CA SER A 1 1.67 10.48 -2.66
C SER A 1 1.14 9.76 -1.43
N LEU A 2 -0.08 10.08 -1.03
CA LEU A 2 -0.71 9.43 0.13
C LEU A 2 -0.92 7.93 -0.11
N ALA A 3 -1.28 7.54 -1.32
CA ALA A 3 -1.45 6.12 -1.64
C ALA A 3 -0.13 5.36 -1.50
N THR A 4 0.96 5.93 -1.98
CA THR A 4 2.29 5.33 -1.83
C THR A 4 2.63 5.12 -0.36
N GLU A 5 2.37 6.12 0.48
CA GLU A 5 2.64 6.02 1.92
C GLU A 5 1.73 4.98 2.59
N LEU A 6 0.46 4.92 2.19
CA LEU A 6 -0.46 3.92 2.72
C LEU A 6 0.04 2.50 2.43
N PHE A 7 0.45 2.23 1.20
CA PHE A 7 0.93 0.89 0.83
C PHE A 7 2.29 0.57 1.45
N THR A 8 3.11 1.59 1.67
CA THR A 8 4.41 1.40 2.32
C THR A 8 4.26 1.03 3.80
N HIS A 9 3.42 1.76 4.53
CA HIS A 9 3.32 1.65 5.98
C HIS A 9 2.10 0.86 6.48
N GLY A 10 1.12 0.63 5.62
CA GLY A 10 -0.13 -0.04 6.01
C GLY A 10 -1.16 0.89 6.62
N GLU A 11 -0.77 2.08 7.03
CA GLU A 11 -1.65 3.09 7.58
C GLU A 11 -1.03 4.48 7.47
N ILE A 12 -1.88 5.50 7.40
CA ILE A 12 -1.43 6.89 7.42
C ILE A 12 -2.41 7.76 8.20
N LYS A 13 -1.88 8.82 8.82
CA LYS A 13 -2.67 9.88 9.41
C LYS A 13 -2.76 11.02 8.42
N THR A 14 -3.97 11.52 8.18
CA THR A 14 -4.18 12.65 7.29
C THR A 14 -5.49 13.34 7.68
N THR A 15 -5.88 14.39 6.97
CA THR A 15 -7.17 15.00 7.20
C THR A 15 -8.29 14.06 6.76
N MET A 16 -9.47 14.21 7.38
CA MET A 16 -10.63 13.39 7.02
C MET A 16 -10.99 13.54 5.53
N ALA A 17 -10.90 14.76 5.01
CA ALA A 17 -11.20 15.03 3.60
C ALA A 17 -10.25 14.27 2.67
N ARG A 18 -8.95 14.28 2.98
CA ARG A 18 -7.95 13.54 2.19
C ARG A 18 -8.13 12.05 2.32
N ALA A 19 -8.44 11.55 3.51
CA ALA A 19 -8.69 10.14 3.74
C ALA A 19 -9.88 9.64 2.90
N LYS A 20 -10.96 10.40 2.86
CA LYS A 20 -12.14 10.06 2.06
C LYS A 20 -11.85 10.08 0.56
N ALA A 21 -11.05 11.03 0.10
CA ALA A 21 -10.65 11.09 -1.31
C ALA A 21 -9.69 9.95 -1.68
N LEU A 22 -8.82 9.55 -0.75
CA LEU A 22 -7.86 8.48 -0.96
C LEU A 22 -8.53 7.11 -1.06
N GLN A 23 -9.59 6.86 -0.31
CA GLN A 23 -10.16 5.52 -0.18
C GLN A 23 -10.56 4.87 -1.50
N PRO A 24 -11.37 5.50 -2.38
CA PRO A 24 -11.69 4.88 -3.67
C PRO A 24 -10.48 4.70 -4.56
N TYR A 25 -9.52 5.62 -4.48
CA TYR A 25 -8.28 5.56 -5.23
C TYR A 25 -7.46 4.34 -4.82
N ALA A 26 -7.24 4.14 -3.51
CA ALA A 26 -6.51 3.00 -2.98
C ALA A 26 -7.22 1.68 -3.27
N GLU A 27 -8.54 1.64 -3.15
CA GLU A 27 -9.34 0.45 -3.46
C GLU A 27 -9.15 0.04 -4.92
N ASN A 28 -9.13 1.01 -5.85
CA ASN A 28 -8.89 0.76 -7.27
C ASN A 28 -7.51 0.17 -7.51
N VAL A 29 -6.49 0.72 -6.89
CA VAL A 29 -5.12 0.23 -7.04
C VAL A 29 -4.99 -1.20 -6.52
N ILE A 30 -5.63 -1.52 -5.40
CA ILE A 30 -5.64 -2.89 -4.86
C ILE A 30 -6.34 -3.84 -5.82
N THR A 31 -7.43 -3.41 -6.45
CA THR A 31 -8.11 -4.22 -7.46
C THR A 31 -7.18 -4.55 -8.65
N MET A 32 -6.38 -3.57 -9.09
CA MET A 32 -5.37 -3.81 -10.13
C MET A 32 -4.33 -4.83 -9.65
N ALA A 33 -3.88 -4.71 -8.40
CA ALA A 33 -2.90 -5.64 -7.83
C ALA A 33 -3.44 -7.07 -7.76
N LYS A 34 -4.72 -7.22 -7.46
CA LYS A 34 -5.38 -8.54 -7.41
C LYS A 34 -5.44 -9.20 -8.78
N LYS A 35 -5.63 -8.42 -9.84
CA LYS A 35 -5.57 -8.96 -11.20
C LYS A 35 -4.18 -9.51 -11.54
N GLY A 36 -3.15 -8.78 -11.16
CA GLY A 36 -1.78 -9.23 -11.24
C GLY A 36 -1.19 -9.34 -12.64
N ASP A 37 -1.92 -8.96 -13.69
CA ASP A 37 -1.42 -9.05 -15.06
C ASP A 37 -0.49 -7.87 -15.39
N LEU A 38 0.21 -7.97 -16.51
CA LEU A 38 1.17 -6.94 -16.93
C LEU A 38 0.49 -5.59 -17.17
N ASN A 39 -0.70 -5.59 -17.77
CA ASN A 39 -1.44 -4.37 -18.04
C ASN A 39 -1.85 -3.68 -16.74
N SER A 40 -2.37 -4.44 -15.78
CA SER A 40 -2.74 -3.91 -14.46
C SER A 40 -1.53 -3.33 -13.72
N ARG A 41 -0.36 -3.98 -13.84
CA ARG A 41 0.88 -3.48 -13.24
C ARG A 41 1.31 -2.16 -13.86
N ARG A 42 1.19 -2.03 -15.18
CA ARG A 42 1.49 -0.77 -15.88
C ARG A 42 0.55 0.35 -15.46
N LEU A 43 -0.75 0.03 -15.33
CA LEU A 43 -1.75 1.00 -14.88
C LEU A 43 -1.49 1.45 -13.45
N ALA A 44 -1.21 0.52 -12.54
CA ALA A 44 -0.88 0.85 -11.16
C ALA A 44 0.36 1.74 -11.06
N GLY A 45 1.35 1.51 -11.92
CA GLY A 45 2.56 2.33 -11.97
C GLY A 45 2.34 3.79 -12.32
N LYS A 46 1.20 4.11 -12.94
CA LYS A 46 0.82 5.50 -13.22
C LYS A 46 0.29 6.22 -11.98
N TYR A 47 -0.21 5.49 -11.00
CA TYR A 47 -0.82 6.04 -9.80
C TYR A 47 0.10 6.02 -8.58
N ILE A 48 1.10 5.13 -8.59
CA ILE A 48 1.96 4.89 -7.44
C ILE A 48 3.38 5.30 -7.78
N TYR A 49 3.97 6.14 -6.91
CA TYR A 49 5.41 6.40 -6.97
C TYR A 49 6.15 5.16 -6.47
N ASP A 50 6.87 4.50 -7.37
CA ASP A 50 7.57 3.26 -7.05
C ASP A 50 8.92 3.57 -6.39
N LYS A 51 8.96 3.47 -5.07
CA LYS A 51 10.17 3.72 -4.28
C LYS A 51 10.59 2.46 -3.52
N GLU A 52 11.87 2.39 -3.18
CA GLU A 52 12.38 1.36 -2.29
C GLU A 52 11.89 1.62 -0.86
N ILE A 53 11.54 0.57 -0.13
CA ILE A 53 10.95 0.69 1.21
C ILE A 53 11.84 0.12 2.32
N GLY A 54 13.13 -0.13 2.01
CA GLY A 54 14.09 -0.58 3.02
C GLY A 54 14.02 -2.05 3.36
N GLN A 55 13.27 -2.84 2.61
CA GLN A 55 13.16 -4.29 2.79
C GLN A 55 13.75 -5.03 1.61
N LEU A 56 13.98 -6.33 1.80
CA LEU A 56 14.44 -7.24 0.76
C LEU A 56 13.36 -8.30 0.53
N ILE A 57 13.29 -8.81 -0.69
CA ILE A 57 12.29 -9.81 -1.05
C ILE A 57 12.91 -10.92 -1.86
N ASP A 58 12.53 -12.17 -1.53
CA ASP A 58 12.75 -13.32 -2.38
C ASP A 58 11.67 -13.32 -3.45
N THR A 59 12.04 -12.99 -4.68
CA THR A 59 11.08 -12.86 -5.78
C THR A 59 10.46 -14.19 -6.20
N THR A 60 11.03 -15.31 -5.77
CA THR A 60 10.49 -16.64 -6.06
C THR A 60 9.39 -17.01 -5.08
N THR A 61 9.61 -16.77 -3.79
CA THR A 61 8.67 -17.17 -2.72
C THR A 61 7.76 -16.05 -2.23
N GLY A 62 8.12 -14.78 -2.51
CA GLY A 62 7.41 -13.62 -1.98
C GLY A 62 7.75 -13.30 -0.53
N GLU A 63 8.66 -14.03 0.07
CA GLU A 63 9.04 -13.82 1.47
C GLU A 63 9.85 -12.52 1.61
N VAL A 64 9.52 -11.71 2.62
CA VAL A 64 10.12 -10.38 2.86
C VAL A 64 11.00 -10.42 4.09
N PHE A 65 12.16 -9.75 4.00
CA PHE A 65 13.17 -9.70 5.07
C PHE A 65 13.60 -8.26 5.33
N ASP A 66 13.91 -7.96 6.59
CA ASP A 66 14.46 -6.65 6.96
C ASP A 66 15.98 -6.57 6.79
N ALA A 67 16.64 -7.71 6.63
CA ALA A 67 18.10 -7.80 6.50
C ALA A 67 18.48 -8.89 5.50
N PRO A 68 19.69 -8.81 4.89
CA PRO A 68 20.16 -9.86 3.99
C PRO A 68 20.17 -11.23 4.67
N GLN A 69 19.82 -12.27 3.91
CA GLN A 69 19.80 -13.65 4.38
C GLN A 69 20.88 -14.45 3.67
N GLU A 70 21.67 -15.18 4.43
CA GLU A 70 22.72 -16.01 3.88
C GLU A 70 22.15 -17.09 2.94
N GLY A 71 22.80 -17.27 1.79
CA GLY A 71 22.39 -18.26 0.82
C GLY A 71 21.17 -17.91 -0.02
N LYS A 72 20.61 -16.71 0.15
CA LYS A 72 19.45 -16.26 -0.62
C LYS A 72 19.79 -15.07 -1.51
N LYS A 73 19.31 -15.12 -2.75
CA LYS A 73 19.36 -13.98 -3.66
C LYS A 73 18.10 -13.14 -3.46
N LEU A 74 18.25 -11.97 -2.88
CA LEU A 74 17.14 -11.10 -2.57
C LEU A 74 17.22 -9.84 -3.41
N ALA A 75 16.05 -9.34 -3.85
CA ALA A 75 15.93 -8.05 -4.51
C ALA A 75 15.49 -7.00 -3.49
N LYS A 76 15.75 -5.73 -3.80
CA LYS A 76 15.22 -4.63 -2.98
C LYS A 76 13.72 -4.54 -3.17
N GLN A 77 12.97 -4.49 -2.07
CA GLN A 77 11.52 -4.35 -2.12
C GLN A 77 11.14 -2.93 -2.51
N THR A 78 10.18 -2.79 -3.42
CA THR A 78 9.61 -1.52 -3.82
C THR A 78 8.12 -1.50 -3.52
N VAL A 79 7.52 -0.31 -3.53
CA VAL A 79 6.09 -0.16 -3.27
C VAL A 79 5.26 -0.93 -4.32
N LEU A 80 5.62 -0.82 -5.59
CA LEU A 80 4.88 -1.50 -6.66
C LEU A 80 5.00 -3.02 -6.54
N ARG A 81 6.19 -3.54 -6.24
CA ARG A 81 6.40 -4.96 -6.03
C ARG A 81 5.65 -5.47 -4.81
N LYS A 82 5.68 -4.71 -3.71
CA LYS A 82 4.90 -5.03 -2.51
C LYS A 82 3.41 -5.10 -2.82
N LEU A 83 2.91 -4.14 -3.61
CA LEU A 83 1.52 -4.09 -4.00
C LEU A 83 1.08 -5.39 -4.71
N PHE A 84 1.88 -5.86 -5.66
CA PHE A 84 1.53 -7.04 -6.46
C PHE A 84 1.89 -8.37 -5.81
N SER A 85 2.97 -8.44 -5.03
CA SER A 85 3.41 -9.71 -4.44
C SER A 85 2.92 -9.93 -3.01
N VAL A 86 2.56 -8.88 -2.28
CA VAL A 86 2.11 -8.99 -0.89
C VAL A 86 0.65 -8.56 -0.75
N ILE A 87 0.34 -7.33 -1.11
CA ILE A 87 -0.99 -6.74 -0.87
C ILE A 87 -2.06 -7.42 -1.74
N GLY A 88 -1.80 -7.57 -3.03
CA GLY A 88 -2.73 -8.25 -3.93
C GLY A 88 -3.01 -9.68 -3.54
N VAL A 89 -2.00 -10.38 -3.06
CA VAL A 89 -2.13 -11.76 -2.58
C VAL A 89 -2.94 -11.81 -1.28
N LYS A 90 -2.66 -10.89 -0.36
CA LYS A 90 -3.40 -10.79 0.91
C LYS A 90 -4.90 -10.65 0.69
N TYR A 91 -5.31 -9.87 -0.30
CA TYR A 91 -6.71 -9.57 -0.56
C TYR A 91 -7.32 -10.40 -1.70
N SER A 92 -6.65 -11.45 -2.14
CA SER A 92 -7.07 -12.24 -3.31
C SER A 92 -8.50 -12.79 -3.20
N SER A 93 -8.94 -13.14 -1.99
CA SER A 93 -10.29 -13.67 -1.76
C SER A 93 -11.28 -12.63 -1.22
N ARG A 94 -10.85 -11.39 -1.01
CA ARG A 94 -11.69 -10.32 -0.49
C ARG A 94 -12.21 -9.46 -1.64
N GLN A 95 -13.49 -9.14 -1.63
CA GLN A 95 -14.11 -8.32 -2.67
C GLN A 95 -14.46 -6.94 -2.13
N GLY A 96 -13.53 -6.00 -2.21
CA GLY A 96 -13.71 -4.64 -1.73
C GLY A 96 -13.50 -4.49 -0.23
N GLY A 97 -13.62 -3.26 0.26
CA GLY A 97 -13.45 -2.98 1.67
C GLY A 97 -12.03 -3.21 2.17
N TYR A 98 -11.02 -2.90 1.34
CA TYR A 98 -9.61 -3.13 1.69
C TYR A 98 -9.05 -2.11 2.65
N THR A 99 -9.74 -0.98 2.81
CA THR A 99 -9.31 0.11 3.68
C THR A 99 -10.41 0.48 4.64
N ARG A 100 -10.02 1.02 5.80
CA ARG A 100 -10.97 1.60 6.75
C ARG A 100 -10.43 2.93 7.25
N ILE A 101 -11.35 3.81 7.64
CA ILE A 101 -11.04 5.15 8.12
C ILE A 101 -11.53 5.27 9.55
N PHE A 102 -10.64 5.69 10.44
CA PHE A 102 -10.96 5.98 11.84
C PHE A 102 -10.84 7.47 12.10
N ARG A 103 -11.82 8.04 12.79
CA ARG A 103 -11.75 9.45 13.20
C ARG A 103 -10.74 9.59 14.33
N LEU A 104 -9.89 10.59 14.21
CA LEU A 104 -8.91 10.96 15.23
C LEU A 104 -9.32 12.32 15.86
N PRO A 105 -8.73 12.66 17.03
CA PRO A 105 -8.92 13.99 17.60
C PRO A 105 -8.49 15.09 16.62
N PRO A 106 -9.15 16.28 16.64
CA PRO A 106 -8.76 17.38 15.78
C PRO A 106 -7.30 17.76 15.93
N ARG A 107 -6.72 18.21 14.81
CA ARG A 107 -5.31 18.61 14.80
C ARG A 107 -5.14 19.89 15.61
N ARG A 108 -4.05 19.94 16.38
CA ARG A 108 -3.67 21.16 17.10
C ARG A 108 -3.35 22.28 16.10
N GLY A 109 -3.73 23.50 16.44
CA GLY A 109 -3.48 24.69 15.64
C GLY A 109 -4.70 25.09 14.82
N ASP A 110 -5.07 24.30 13.81
CA ASP A 110 -6.17 24.63 12.89
C ASP A 110 -7.46 23.87 13.16
N ALA A 111 -7.47 22.98 14.15
CA ALA A 111 -8.62 22.15 14.51
C ALA A 111 -9.20 21.33 13.35
N SER A 112 -8.38 21.02 12.32
CA SER A 112 -8.81 20.17 11.21
C SER A 112 -9.23 18.80 11.68
N GLU A 113 -10.28 18.25 11.10
CA GLU A 113 -10.70 16.87 11.36
C GLU A 113 -9.62 15.92 10.81
N MET A 114 -9.13 15.05 11.67
CA MET A 114 -8.07 14.08 11.31
C MET A 114 -8.62 12.68 11.24
N ALA A 115 -7.95 11.84 10.46
CA ALA A 115 -8.32 10.44 10.29
C ALA A 115 -7.08 9.55 10.17
N LEU A 116 -7.24 8.31 10.60
CA LEU A 116 -6.31 7.24 10.34
C LEU A 116 -6.92 6.37 9.23
N THR A 117 -6.24 6.29 8.10
CA THR A 117 -6.59 5.36 7.03
C THR A 117 -5.71 4.14 7.16
N GLN A 118 -6.31 2.96 7.13
CA GLN A 118 -5.62 1.73 7.42
C GLN A 118 -6.03 0.65 6.43
N LEU A 119 -5.06 -0.14 5.98
CA LEU A 119 -5.33 -1.38 5.25
C LEU A 119 -5.90 -2.42 6.24
N VAL A 120 -6.99 -3.04 5.84
CA VAL A 120 -7.70 -4.01 6.69
C VAL A 120 -6.89 -5.28 6.91
#